data_78f3778f8b93c2ccae3dc7696e2c1f69
#
_entry.id   78f3778f8b93c2ccae3dc7696e2c1f69
#
_cell.length_a   1.000
_cell.length_b   1.000
_cell.length_c   1.000
_cell.angle_alpha   90.00
_cell.angle_beta   90.00
_cell.angle_gamma   90.00
#
_symmetry.space_group_name_H-M   'P 1'
#
loop_
_entity.id
_entity.type
_entity.pdbx_description
1 polymer ?
#
loop_
_entity_poly.entity_id
_entity_poly.type
_entity_poly.pdbx_seq_one_letter_code
_entity_poly.pdbx_strand_id
1 'polypeptide(L)'
;KLFQRSMRLAVIGLALLLAVGTLPAPAWSQAQGSITPNYKDADLSQIIEAVSAVTGKNFIVDPRVRAQVTMLSSTPMSPAAFYEAFLSILQVHGFVAVPSGDVVKIIPDANARQVPANDLPGRVSSTSDEIVTQVVAVKNVSAAQLVPILRPLIPQYGHLAAYPASNMLIISDRASNVNRIVRIVQRIDQQGDEAVDVVQLQHASAAEVVRIVNSL
;
A
#
# COMPACT_ATOMS: atom_id res chain seq x y z
N LYS A 1 25.93 7.84 70.67
CA LYS A 1 24.48 7.53 70.57
C LYS A 1 23.65 8.62 69.83
N LEU A 2 24.09 9.85 69.81
CA LEU A 2 23.38 10.93 69.06
C LEU A 2 23.69 10.88 67.56
N PHE A 3 24.86 10.43 67.15
CA PHE A 3 25.26 10.34 65.73
C PHE A 3 24.51 9.26 64.92
N GLN A 4 24.12 8.18 65.58
CA GLN A 4 23.32 7.11 64.95
C GLN A 4 21.86 7.45 64.75
N ARG A 5 21.30 8.40 65.53
CA ARG A 5 19.89 8.85 65.36
C ARG A 5 19.75 9.82 64.17
N SER A 6 20.72 10.68 63.92
CA SER A 6 20.70 11.60 62.80
C SER A 6 20.84 10.92 61.44
N MET A 7 21.62 9.83 61.39
CA MET A 7 21.83 9.04 60.16
C MET A 7 20.55 8.21 59.79
N ARG A 8 19.79 7.75 60.79
CA ARG A 8 18.53 7.05 60.57
C ARG A 8 17.39 7.98 60.05
N LEU A 9 17.31 9.19 60.53
CA LEU A 9 16.38 10.21 60.06
C LEU A 9 16.69 10.68 58.64
N ALA A 10 17.96 10.79 58.29
CA ALA A 10 18.38 11.16 56.93
C ALA A 10 18.06 10.07 55.89
N VAL A 11 18.20 8.79 56.25
CA VAL A 11 17.87 7.64 55.35
C VAL A 11 16.34 7.49 55.17
N ILE A 12 15.56 7.77 56.21
CA ILE A 12 14.09 7.74 56.10
C ILE A 12 13.57 8.92 55.25
N GLY A 13 14.18 10.12 55.38
CA GLY A 13 13.83 11.28 54.55
C GLY A 13 14.15 11.06 53.05
N LEU A 14 15.27 10.40 52.75
CA LEU A 14 15.69 10.12 51.37
C LEU A 14 14.82 8.99 50.75
N ALA A 15 14.38 8.00 51.52
CA ALA A 15 13.47 6.95 51.05
C ALA A 15 12.04 7.48 50.76
N LEU A 16 11.57 8.50 51.49
CA LEU A 16 10.26 9.12 51.26
C LEU A 16 10.27 10.03 50.01
N LEU A 17 11.40 10.64 49.67
CA LEU A 17 11.52 11.48 48.48
C LEU A 17 11.57 10.66 47.18
N LEU A 18 12.03 9.41 47.23
CA LEU A 18 12.07 8.49 46.09
C LEU A 18 10.72 7.81 45.78
N ALA A 19 9.78 7.82 46.70
CA ALA A 19 8.47 7.17 46.56
C ALA A 19 7.42 8.07 45.85
N VAL A 20 7.68 9.35 45.65
CA VAL A 20 6.75 10.30 44.97
C VAL A 20 6.92 10.34 43.43
N GLY A 21 7.95 9.67 42.90
CA GLY A 21 8.36 9.78 41.49
C GLY A 21 7.70 8.83 40.49
N THR A 22 6.79 7.95 40.90
CA THR A 22 6.16 6.96 39.98
C THR A 22 4.65 7.06 39.96
N LEU A 23 4.10 8.27 39.83
CA LEU A 23 2.73 8.39 39.36
C LEU A 23 2.73 7.99 37.87
N PRO A 24 1.99 6.95 37.45
CA PRO A 24 1.82 6.68 36.03
C PRO A 24 1.20 7.92 35.42
N ALA A 25 1.93 8.56 34.49
CA ALA A 25 1.36 9.63 33.69
C ALA A 25 0.08 9.07 33.05
N PRO A 26 -1.06 9.79 33.13
CA PRO A 26 -2.25 9.35 32.42
C PRO A 26 -1.85 9.20 30.96
N ALA A 27 -1.87 7.96 30.43
CA ALA A 27 -1.79 7.70 29.02
C ALA A 27 -3.05 8.35 28.44
N TRP A 28 -2.89 9.55 27.93
CA TRP A 28 -3.88 10.21 27.11
C TRP A 28 -3.96 9.37 25.84
N SER A 29 -4.73 8.30 25.88
CA SER A 29 -5.22 7.64 24.70
C SER A 29 -5.94 8.73 23.92
N GLN A 30 -5.29 9.27 22.91
CA GLN A 30 -5.96 10.09 21.90
C GLN A 30 -7.02 9.16 21.33
N ALA A 31 -8.25 9.33 21.77
CA ALA A 31 -9.40 8.74 21.13
C ALA A 31 -9.35 9.26 19.69
N GLN A 32 -8.80 8.46 18.77
CA GLN A 32 -8.89 8.73 17.36
C GLN A 32 -10.39 8.84 17.08
N GLY A 33 -10.86 10.06 16.79
CA GLY A 33 -12.27 10.35 16.67
C GLY A 33 -12.90 9.37 15.67
N SER A 34 -13.75 8.48 16.20
CA SER A 34 -14.52 7.59 15.34
C SER A 34 -15.70 8.37 14.78
N ILE A 35 -15.94 8.24 13.49
CA ILE A 35 -17.06 8.88 12.80
C ILE A 35 -18.01 7.80 12.28
N THR A 36 -19.32 8.03 12.40
CA THR A 36 -20.33 7.18 11.77
C THR A 36 -20.94 7.96 10.60
N PRO A 37 -20.39 7.78 9.38
CA PRO A 37 -20.87 8.52 8.22
C PRO A 37 -22.27 8.04 7.82
N ASN A 38 -23.18 8.99 7.66
CA ASN A 38 -24.54 8.75 7.20
C ASN A 38 -24.92 9.85 6.22
N TYR A 39 -24.67 9.61 4.95
CA TYR A 39 -24.93 10.52 3.86
C TYR A 39 -26.01 9.92 2.95
N LYS A 40 -27.07 10.66 2.68
CA LYS A 40 -28.12 10.27 1.75
C LYS A 40 -28.29 11.38 0.71
N ASP A 41 -28.07 11.03 -0.55
CA ASP A 41 -28.11 11.96 -1.68
C ASP A 41 -27.27 13.23 -1.45
N ALA A 42 -26.12 13.07 -0.77
CA ALA A 42 -25.21 14.17 -0.47
C ALA A 42 -24.32 14.48 -1.67
N ASP A 43 -24.00 15.75 -1.86
CA ASP A 43 -23.02 16.16 -2.86
C ASP A 43 -21.62 15.64 -2.46
N LEU A 44 -20.87 15.14 -3.43
CA LEU A 44 -19.51 14.63 -3.22
C LEU A 44 -18.60 15.68 -2.58
N SER A 45 -18.82 16.98 -2.84
CA SER A 45 -18.06 18.06 -2.22
C SER A 45 -18.20 18.09 -0.70
N GLN A 46 -19.39 17.82 -0.17
CA GLN A 46 -19.63 17.75 1.29
C GLN A 46 -18.86 16.58 1.93
N ILE A 47 -18.76 15.47 1.20
CA ILE A 47 -18.00 14.31 1.69
C ILE A 47 -16.51 14.61 1.67
N ILE A 48 -16.01 15.30 0.63
CA ILE A 48 -14.60 15.73 0.54
C ILE A 48 -14.26 16.66 1.72
N GLU A 49 -15.12 17.62 2.05
CA GLU A 49 -14.92 18.50 3.21
C GLU A 49 -14.87 17.71 4.52
N ALA A 50 -15.78 16.76 4.71
CA ALA A 50 -15.81 15.92 5.91
C ALA A 50 -14.54 15.04 6.02
N VAL A 51 -14.10 14.46 4.91
CA VAL A 51 -12.86 13.65 4.87
C VAL A 51 -11.64 14.53 5.16
N SER A 52 -11.58 15.73 4.59
CA SER A 52 -10.51 16.69 4.86
C SER A 52 -10.42 17.03 6.35
N ALA A 53 -11.56 17.35 6.97
CA ALA A 53 -11.64 17.70 8.39
C ALA A 53 -11.21 16.54 9.31
N VAL A 54 -11.59 15.30 8.97
CA VAL A 54 -11.31 14.11 9.80
C VAL A 54 -9.88 13.59 9.61
N THR A 55 -9.37 13.64 8.38
CA THR A 55 -8.05 13.07 8.04
C THR A 55 -6.91 14.08 8.06
N GLY A 56 -7.22 15.38 8.05
CA GLY A 56 -6.24 16.45 7.92
C GLY A 56 -5.60 16.54 6.53
N LYS A 57 -6.11 15.81 5.54
CA LYS A 57 -5.60 15.84 4.16
C LYS A 57 -6.15 17.03 3.39
N ASN A 58 -5.31 17.64 2.56
CA ASN A 58 -5.70 18.71 1.65
C ASN A 58 -6.12 18.14 0.28
N PHE A 59 -7.24 18.62 -0.27
CA PHE A 59 -7.75 18.14 -1.55
C PHE A 59 -7.79 19.26 -2.59
N ILE A 60 -7.42 18.93 -3.83
CA ILE A 60 -7.69 19.74 -5.02
C ILE A 60 -8.65 18.95 -5.88
N VAL A 61 -9.81 19.54 -6.18
CA VAL A 61 -10.90 18.88 -6.88
C VAL A 61 -11.03 19.44 -8.29
N ASP A 62 -11.00 18.58 -9.31
CA ASP A 62 -11.29 18.98 -10.70
C ASP A 62 -12.77 19.43 -10.81
N PRO A 63 -13.08 20.53 -11.50
CA PRO A 63 -14.46 21.04 -11.63
C PRO A 63 -15.47 20.04 -12.22
N ARG A 64 -15.01 19.01 -12.92
CA ARG A 64 -15.84 17.94 -13.50
C ARG A 64 -16.22 16.86 -12.49
N VAL A 65 -15.59 16.85 -11.31
CA VAL A 65 -15.88 15.89 -10.22
C VAL A 65 -17.16 16.34 -9.51
N ARG A 66 -18.28 15.78 -9.96
CA ARG A 66 -19.61 16.03 -9.39
C ARG A 66 -20.37 14.72 -9.35
N ALA A 67 -20.89 14.36 -8.19
CA ALA A 67 -21.72 13.18 -8.00
C ALA A 67 -22.58 13.34 -6.75
N GLN A 68 -23.72 12.65 -6.74
CA GLN A 68 -24.51 12.47 -5.54
C GLN A 68 -24.19 11.10 -4.95
N VAL A 69 -23.96 11.05 -3.65
CA VAL A 69 -23.46 9.89 -2.94
C VAL A 69 -24.42 9.54 -1.80
N THR A 70 -24.73 8.27 -1.72
CA THR A 70 -25.39 7.69 -0.56
C THR A 70 -24.42 6.72 0.11
N MET A 71 -24.02 7.05 1.33
CA MET A 71 -23.15 6.22 2.16
C MET A 71 -23.79 6.03 3.53
N LEU A 72 -24.10 4.82 3.89
CA LEU A 72 -24.69 4.46 5.18
C LEU A 72 -23.73 3.53 5.93
N SER A 73 -23.34 3.94 7.14
CA SER A 73 -22.58 3.10 8.04
C SER A 73 -23.32 2.92 9.36
N SER A 74 -23.45 1.68 9.79
CA SER A 74 -24.02 1.35 11.11
C SER A 74 -22.95 1.28 12.21
N THR A 75 -21.68 1.28 11.84
CA THR A 75 -20.54 1.15 12.76
C THR A 75 -19.64 2.37 12.69
N PRO A 76 -19.08 2.81 13.82
CA PRO A 76 -18.08 3.88 13.84
C PRO A 76 -16.83 3.47 13.07
N MET A 77 -16.29 4.38 12.27
CA MET A 77 -15.08 4.21 11.47
C MET A 77 -13.93 5.05 12.03
N SER A 78 -12.71 4.54 11.95
CA SER A 78 -11.51 5.34 12.17
C SER A 78 -11.30 6.33 11.01
N PRO A 79 -10.53 7.42 11.19
CA PRO A 79 -10.18 8.33 10.09
C PRO A 79 -9.59 7.63 8.86
N ALA A 80 -8.75 6.63 9.09
CA ALA A 80 -8.17 5.82 8.01
C ALA A 80 -9.23 5.00 7.27
N ALA A 81 -10.13 4.32 7.99
CA ALA A 81 -11.22 3.55 7.39
C ALA A 81 -12.21 4.45 6.63
N PHE A 82 -12.48 5.66 7.13
CA PHE A 82 -13.32 6.63 6.44
C PHE A 82 -12.67 7.11 5.15
N TYR A 83 -11.35 7.32 5.14
CA TYR A 83 -10.61 7.67 3.93
C TYR A 83 -10.66 6.54 2.88
N GLU A 84 -10.45 5.28 3.27
CA GLU A 84 -10.57 4.14 2.34
C GLU A 84 -11.99 3.98 1.77
N ALA A 85 -13.02 4.19 2.60
CA ALA A 85 -14.39 4.21 2.14
C ALA A 85 -14.64 5.33 1.13
N PHE A 86 -14.07 6.51 1.38
CA PHE A 86 -14.13 7.64 0.44
C PHE A 86 -13.45 7.33 -0.89
N LEU A 87 -12.27 6.69 -0.90
CA LEU A 87 -11.61 6.27 -2.14
C LEU A 87 -12.47 5.29 -2.94
N SER A 88 -13.15 4.38 -2.25
CA SER A 88 -14.09 3.45 -2.87
C SER A 88 -15.31 4.18 -3.48
N ILE A 89 -15.83 5.22 -2.82
CA ILE A 89 -16.89 6.07 -3.38
C ILE A 89 -16.43 6.76 -4.67
N LEU A 90 -15.23 7.34 -4.67
CA LEU A 90 -14.65 7.96 -5.86
C LEU A 90 -14.59 6.96 -7.02
N GLN A 91 -14.14 5.73 -6.74
CA GLN A 91 -14.05 4.67 -7.74
C GLN A 91 -15.41 4.32 -8.37
N VAL A 92 -16.45 4.17 -7.55
CA VAL A 92 -17.80 3.86 -8.03
C VAL A 92 -18.31 4.93 -8.98
N HIS A 93 -17.92 6.19 -8.76
CA HIS A 93 -18.35 7.34 -9.58
C HIS A 93 -17.35 7.67 -10.73
N GLY A 94 -16.34 6.84 -10.96
CA GLY A 94 -15.37 7.04 -12.05
C GLY A 94 -14.35 8.14 -11.77
N PHE A 95 -14.00 8.38 -10.51
CA PHE A 95 -12.99 9.32 -10.08
C PHE A 95 -11.85 8.62 -9.38
N VAL A 96 -10.68 9.27 -9.36
CA VAL A 96 -9.49 8.79 -8.65
C VAL A 96 -8.89 9.88 -7.80
N ALA A 97 -8.29 9.47 -6.68
CA ALA A 97 -7.45 10.30 -5.85
C ALA A 97 -5.98 10.05 -6.22
N VAL A 98 -5.28 11.12 -6.60
CA VAL A 98 -3.86 11.10 -6.98
C VAL A 98 -3.08 11.94 -5.98
N PRO A 99 -2.30 11.33 -5.08
CA PRO A 99 -1.41 12.06 -4.19
C PRO A 99 -0.36 12.86 -4.99
N SER A 100 -0.15 14.12 -4.60
CA SER A 100 0.82 15.02 -5.25
C SER A 100 1.46 15.93 -4.20
N GLY A 101 2.55 15.50 -3.57
CA GLY A 101 3.14 16.17 -2.42
C GLY A 101 2.17 16.17 -1.22
N ASP A 102 1.93 17.36 -0.65
CA ASP A 102 1.06 17.54 0.52
C ASP A 102 -0.45 17.61 0.20
N VAL A 103 -0.81 17.45 -1.07
CA VAL A 103 -2.20 17.52 -1.52
C VAL A 103 -2.62 16.26 -2.27
N VAL A 104 -3.91 15.96 -2.23
CA VAL A 104 -4.52 14.87 -3.00
C VAL A 104 -5.41 15.49 -4.09
N LYS A 105 -5.11 15.20 -5.36
CA LYS A 105 -5.90 15.65 -6.49
C LYS A 105 -7.01 14.65 -6.78
N ILE A 106 -8.25 15.11 -6.85
CA ILE A 106 -9.40 14.31 -7.25
C ILE A 106 -9.74 14.66 -8.69
N ILE A 107 -9.64 13.68 -9.58
CA ILE A 107 -9.81 13.85 -11.02
C ILE A 107 -10.63 12.69 -11.62
N PRO A 108 -11.25 12.87 -12.81
CA PRO A 108 -11.86 11.76 -13.54
C PRO A 108 -10.83 10.68 -13.92
N ASP A 109 -11.20 9.41 -13.84
CA ASP A 109 -10.37 8.25 -14.17
C ASP A 109 -9.64 8.36 -15.52
N ALA A 110 -10.33 8.87 -16.54
CA ALA A 110 -9.77 9.02 -17.89
C ALA A 110 -8.51 9.92 -17.93
N ASN A 111 -8.37 10.83 -16.97
CA ASN A 111 -7.27 11.79 -16.90
C ASN A 111 -6.13 11.31 -15.96
N ALA A 112 -6.30 10.24 -15.23
CA ALA A 112 -5.34 9.78 -14.23
C ALA A 112 -3.96 9.46 -14.81
N ARG A 113 -3.90 8.99 -16.06
CA ARG A 113 -2.63 8.68 -16.75
C ARG A 113 -1.72 9.88 -16.99
N GLN A 114 -2.28 11.08 -17.03
CA GLN A 114 -1.55 12.31 -17.38
C GLN A 114 -1.07 13.08 -16.15
N VAL A 115 -1.48 12.66 -14.97
CA VAL A 115 -1.10 13.33 -13.73
C VAL A 115 0.05 12.54 -13.09
N PRO A 116 1.19 13.20 -12.81
CA PRO A 116 2.25 12.56 -12.02
C PRO A 116 1.69 12.14 -10.66
N ALA A 117 1.70 10.84 -10.41
CA ALA A 117 1.41 10.30 -9.09
C ALA A 117 2.67 10.35 -8.23
N ASN A 118 2.53 10.18 -6.91
CA ASN A 118 3.69 9.96 -6.05
C ASN A 118 4.43 8.72 -6.53
N ASP A 119 5.61 8.94 -7.13
CA ASP A 119 6.44 7.88 -7.66
C ASP A 119 7.14 7.14 -6.52
N LEU A 120 7.09 5.83 -6.60
CA LEU A 120 7.91 4.92 -5.80
C LEU A 120 7.71 5.00 -4.28
N PRO A 121 6.49 4.86 -3.75
CA PRO A 121 6.37 4.65 -2.32
C PRO A 121 7.16 3.39 -1.92
N GLY A 122 8.02 3.50 -0.93
CA GLY A 122 8.82 2.36 -0.43
C GLY A 122 7.96 1.19 0.06
N ARG A 123 6.69 1.48 0.37
CA ARG A 123 5.63 0.50 0.65
C ARG A 123 4.32 0.99 0.08
N VAL A 124 3.71 0.19 -0.78
CA VAL A 124 2.36 0.41 -1.29
C VAL A 124 1.37 -0.21 -0.32
N SER A 125 0.38 0.55 0.15
CA SER A 125 -0.70 -0.01 0.97
C SER A 125 -1.43 -1.10 0.19
N SER A 126 -1.68 -2.25 0.84
CA SER A 126 -2.33 -3.40 0.18
C SER A 126 -3.82 -3.20 -0.08
N THR A 127 -4.42 -2.19 0.53
CA THR A 127 -5.87 -1.96 0.53
C THR A 127 -6.27 -0.59 0.00
N SER A 128 -5.32 0.33 -0.22
CA SER A 128 -5.62 1.68 -0.68
C SER A 128 -6.00 1.71 -2.17
N ASP A 129 -6.98 2.52 -2.49
CA ASP A 129 -7.40 2.83 -3.87
C ASP A 129 -6.76 4.11 -4.43
N GLU A 130 -5.71 4.62 -3.78
CA GLU A 130 -4.89 5.70 -4.33
C GLU A 130 -4.10 5.22 -5.55
N ILE A 131 -3.92 6.12 -6.55
CA ILE A 131 -3.07 5.82 -7.70
C ILE A 131 -1.60 5.93 -7.29
N VAL A 132 -0.86 4.86 -7.54
CA VAL A 132 0.57 4.77 -7.27
C VAL A 132 1.31 4.22 -8.47
N THR A 133 2.59 4.59 -8.61
CA THR A 133 3.49 3.98 -9.58
C THR A 133 4.50 3.12 -8.84
N GLN A 134 4.70 1.88 -9.29
CA GLN A 134 5.70 0.97 -8.73
C GLN A 134 6.57 0.36 -9.83
N VAL A 135 7.87 0.26 -9.55
CA VAL A 135 8.83 -0.46 -10.40
C VAL A 135 9.12 -1.82 -9.76
N VAL A 136 8.95 -2.87 -10.55
CA VAL A 136 9.11 -4.25 -10.09
C VAL A 136 10.21 -4.91 -10.91
N ALA A 137 11.28 -5.37 -10.25
CA ALA A 137 12.33 -6.15 -10.90
C ALA A 137 11.86 -7.61 -11.10
N VAL A 138 12.07 -8.14 -12.31
CA VAL A 138 11.78 -9.53 -12.69
C VAL A 138 13.11 -10.24 -12.88
N LYS A 139 13.27 -11.45 -12.32
CA LYS A 139 14.56 -12.14 -12.25
C LYS A 139 14.68 -13.28 -13.25
N ASN A 140 13.67 -14.16 -13.32
CA ASN A 140 13.74 -15.44 -14.03
C ASN A 140 13.03 -15.41 -15.38
N VAL A 141 12.01 -14.55 -15.53
CA VAL A 141 11.26 -14.40 -16.79
C VAL A 141 11.50 -13.04 -17.41
N SER A 142 11.24 -12.89 -18.71
CA SER A 142 11.34 -11.60 -19.38
C SER A 142 10.16 -10.69 -19.00
N ALA A 143 10.46 -9.50 -18.48
CA ALA A 143 9.45 -8.49 -18.19
C ALA A 143 8.61 -8.12 -19.42
N ALA A 144 9.22 -8.12 -20.62
CA ALA A 144 8.52 -7.83 -21.87
C ALA A 144 7.46 -8.88 -22.21
N GLN A 145 7.69 -10.15 -21.87
CA GLN A 145 6.73 -11.24 -22.08
C GLN A 145 5.56 -11.20 -21.10
N LEU A 146 5.75 -10.61 -19.92
CA LEU A 146 4.70 -10.45 -18.92
C LEU A 146 3.68 -9.36 -19.29
N VAL A 147 4.07 -8.33 -20.04
CA VAL A 147 3.18 -7.22 -20.39
C VAL A 147 1.90 -7.66 -21.08
N PRO A 148 1.91 -8.47 -22.16
CA PRO A 148 0.68 -8.90 -22.81
C PRO A 148 -0.20 -9.78 -21.92
N ILE A 149 0.41 -10.56 -21.01
CA ILE A 149 -0.30 -11.44 -20.08
C ILE A 149 -1.01 -10.63 -18.97
N LEU A 150 -0.33 -9.58 -18.46
CA LEU A 150 -0.83 -8.76 -17.36
C LEU A 150 -1.74 -7.61 -17.85
N ARG A 151 -1.65 -7.22 -19.13
CA ARG A 151 -2.42 -6.11 -19.67
C ARG A 151 -3.93 -6.20 -19.45
N PRO A 152 -4.59 -7.36 -19.60
CA PRO A 152 -6.02 -7.49 -19.33
C PRO A 152 -6.41 -7.24 -17.86
N LEU A 153 -5.45 -7.31 -16.93
CA LEU A 153 -5.68 -7.07 -15.50
C LEU A 153 -5.54 -5.60 -15.11
N ILE A 154 -5.08 -4.76 -16.03
CA ILE A 154 -4.88 -3.32 -15.84
C ILE A 154 -6.07 -2.58 -16.45
N PRO A 155 -6.77 -1.72 -15.69
CA PRO A 155 -7.87 -0.91 -16.20
C PRO A 155 -7.39 0.11 -17.23
N GLN A 156 -8.33 0.78 -17.90
CA GLN A 156 -7.99 1.74 -18.96
C GLN A 156 -7.17 2.94 -18.47
N TYR A 157 -7.37 3.39 -17.24
CA TYR A 157 -6.60 4.47 -16.63
C TYR A 157 -5.22 4.02 -16.12
N GLY A 158 -5.01 2.70 -15.90
CA GLY A 158 -3.74 2.17 -15.45
C GLY A 158 -2.69 2.10 -16.58
N HIS A 159 -1.43 2.05 -16.20
CA HIS A 159 -0.29 1.93 -17.12
C HIS A 159 0.57 0.73 -16.74
N LEU A 160 0.99 -0.02 -17.76
CA LEU A 160 1.92 -1.14 -17.63
C LEU A 160 2.92 -1.07 -18.77
N ALA A 161 4.18 -0.99 -18.44
CA ALA A 161 5.29 -1.01 -19.40
C ALA A 161 6.43 -1.90 -18.88
N ALA A 162 7.17 -2.52 -19.81
CA ALA A 162 8.42 -3.18 -19.51
C ALA A 162 9.59 -2.27 -19.88
N TYR A 163 10.63 -2.29 -19.04
CA TYR A 163 11.95 -1.73 -19.36
C TYR A 163 12.94 -2.87 -19.55
N PRO A 164 13.19 -3.30 -20.82
CA PRO A 164 13.93 -4.52 -21.10
C PRO A 164 15.40 -4.48 -20.66
N ALA A 165 16.02 -3.29 -20.68
CA ALA A 165 17.44 -3.14 -20.36
C ALA A 165 17.82 -3.62 -18.96
N SER A 166 16.90 -3.45 -17.98
CA SER A 166 17.11 -3.91 -16.59
C SER A 166 16.07 -4.94 -16.14
N ASN A 167 15.30 -5.49 -17.09
CA ASN A 167 14.24 -6.48 -16.86
C ASN A 167 13.25 -6.05 -15.77
N MET A 168 12.75 -4.82 -15.86
CA MET A 168 11.81 -4.23 -14.90
C MET A 168 10.44 -4.02 -15.52
N LEU A 169 9.40 -4.10 -14.67
CA LEU A 169 8.04 -3.66 -14.98
C LEU A 169 7.75 -2.35 -14.28
N ILE A 170 7.16 -1.39 -14.99
CA ILE A 170 6.63 -0.14 -14.46
C ILE A 170 5.12 -0.28 -14.47
N ILE A 171 4.51 -0.21 -13.29
CA ILE A 171 3.08 -0.40 -13.09
C ILE A 171 2.54 0.85 -12.42
N SER A 172 1.57 1.52 -13.04
CA SER A 172 0.85 2.66 -12.46
C SER A 172 -0.63 2.33 -12.43
N ASP A 173 -1.19 2.18 -11.23
CA ASP A 173 -2.58 1.80 -11.01
C ASP A 173 -2.95 2.08 -9.54
N ARG A 174 -4.17 1.71 -9.13
CA ARG A 174 -4.54 1.72 -7.71
C ARG A 174 -3.64 0.81 -6.90
N ALA A 175 -3.26 1.23 -5.72
CA ALA A 175 -2.33 0.51 -4.85
C ALA A 175 -2.78 -0.93 -4.59
N SER A 176 -4.08 -1.16 -4.40
CA SER A 176 -4.67 -2.49 -4.24
C SER A 176 -4.41 -3.40 -5.47
N ASN A 177 -4.57 -2.86 -6.70
CA ASN A 177 -4.33 -3.62 -7.92
C ASN A 177 -2.83 -3.79 -8.20
N VAL A 178 -2.01 -2.77 -7.96
CA VAL A 178 -0.54 -2.89 -8.05
C VAL A 178 -0.03 -4.04 -7.19
N ASN A 179 -0.45 -4.11 -5.92
CA ASN A 179 -0.09 -5.21 -5.03
C ASN A 179 -0.57 -6.58 -5.54
N ARG A 180 -1.76 -6.63 -6.13
CA ARG A 180 -2.27 -7.86 -6.75
C ARG A 180 -1.37 -8.29 -7.91
N ILE A 181 -1.02 -7.37 -8.82
CA ILE A 181 -0.15 -7.64 -9.97
C ILE A 181 1.24 -8.08 -9.50
N VAL A 182 1.82 -7.39 -8.52
CA VAL A 182 3.14 -7.75 -7.94
C VAL A 182 3.15 -9.18 -7.42
N ARG A 183 2.09 -9.62 -6.70
CA ARG A 183 1.98 -11.01 -6.24
C ARG A 183 1.87 -12.01 -7.39
N ILE A 184 1.16 -11.66 -8.47
CA ILE A 184 1.08 -12.51 -9.67
C ILE A 184 2.46 -12.61 -10.32
N VAL A 185 3.15 -11.49 -10.51
CA VAL A 185 4.52 -11.46 -11.08
C VAL A 185 5.46 -12.32 -10.24
N GLN A 186 5.48 -12.14 -8.93
CA GLN A 186 6.32 -12.94 -8.01
C GLN A 186 6.05 -14.44 -8.11
N ARG A 187 4.80 -14.83 -8.38
CA ARG A 187 4.44 -16.23 -8.51
C ARG A 187 4.85 -16.82 -9.86
N ILE A 188 4.84 -16.02 -10.93
CA ILE A 188 5.32 -16.42 -12.26
C ILE A 188 6.84 -16.41 -12.32
N ASP A 189 7.48 -15.46 -11.62
CA ASP A 189 8.94 -15.26 -11.59
C ASP A 189 9.66 -16.22 -10.62
N GLN A 190 9.02 -17.31 -10.23
CA GLN A 190 9.71 -18.38 -9.50
C GLN A 190 10.64 -19.10 -10.47
N GLN A 191 11.83 -19.49 -10.00
CA GLN A 191 12.65 -20.44 -10.74
C GLN A 191 11.77 -21.66 -11.04
N GLY A 192 11.55 -21.93 -12.32
CA GLY A 192 11.00 -23.24 -12.70
C GLY A 192 11.92 -24.30 -12.09
N ASP A 193 11.34 -25.33 -11.51
CA ASP A 193 12.07 -26.54 -11.12
C ASP A 193 12.59 -27.25 -12.39
N GLU A 194 13.30 -26.55 -13.24
CA GLU A 194 14.23 -27.17 -14.17
C GLU A 194 15.48 -27.52 -13.36
N ALA A 195 15.31 -28.49 -12.46
CA ALA A 195 16.43 -29.17 -11.84
C ALA A 195 17.21 -29.81 -13.00
N VAL A 196 18.30 -29.16 -13.40
CA VAL A 196 19.25 -29.78 -14.30
C VAL A 196 19.86 -30.96 -13.52
N ASP A 197 19.37 -32.16 -13.79
CA ASP A 197 19.93 -33.36 -13.21
C ASP A 197 21.16 -33.76 -13.99
N VAL A 198 22.31 -33.58 -13.39
CA VAL A 198 23.59 -33.92 -14.01
C VAL A 198 23.88 -35.41 -13.74
N VAL A 199 23.54 -36.24 -14.72
CA VAL A 199 23.82 -37.67 -14.67
C VAL A 199 25.21 -37.95 -15.22
N GLN A 200 26.10 -38.43 -14.35
CA GLN A 200 27.46 -38.87 -14.76
C GLN A 200 27.38 -40.24 -15.43
N LEU A 201 27.58 -40.27 -16.77
CA LEU A 201 27.56 -41.51 -17.53
C LEU A 201 28.86 -42.33 -17.26
N GLN A 202 28.71 -43.62 -16.87
CA GLN A 202 29.84 -44.50 -16.58
C GLN A 202 30.18 -45.42 -17.76
N HIS A 203 29.19 -45.76 -18.63
CA HIS A 203 29.35 -46.81 -19.65
C HIS A 203 28.83 -46.43 -21.05
N ALA A 204 28.39 -45.21 -21.24
CA ALA A 204 27.92 -44.70 -22.53
C ALA A 204 28.50 -43.33 -22.82
N SER A 205 28.72 -43.01 -24.08
CA SER A 205 29.15 -41.65 -24.46
C SER A 205 27.95 -40.70 -24.42
N ALA A 206 28.15 -39.49 -23.92
CA ALA A 206 27.11 -38.47 -23.85
C ALA A 206 26.49 -38.18 -25.24
N ALA A 207 27.29 -38.22 -26.35
CA ALA A 207 26.85 -38.03 -27.71
C ALA A 207 25.84 -39.13 -28.15
N GLU A 208 26.01 -40.35 -27.70
CA GLU A 208 25.15 -41.46 -28.07
C GLU A 208 23.81 -41.40 -27.32
N VAL A 209 23.83 -41.02 -26.04
CA VAL A 209 22.63 -40.80 -25.26
C VAL A 209 21.80 -39.65 -25.81
N VAL A 210 22.43 -38.51 -26.13
CA VAL A 210 21.77 -37.35 -26.78
C VAL A 210 21.14 -37.72 -28.11
N ARG A 211 21.80 -38.55 -28.94
CA ARG A 211 21.24 -39.00 -30.21
C ARG A 211 19.98 -39.86 -30.01
N ILE A 212 19.99 -40.75 -29.03
CA ILE A 212 18.82 -41.59 -28.68
C ILE A 212 17.67 -40.74 -28.17
N VAL A 213 17.93 -39.82 -27.24
CA VAL A 213 16.88 -38.94 -26.67
C VAL A 213 16.26 -38.04 -27.73
N ASN A 214 17.05 -37.51 -28.69
CA ASN A 214 16.53 -36.69 -29.80
C ASN A 214 15.80 -37.51 -30.87
N SER A 215 15.86 -38.84 -30.83
CA SER A 215 15.16 -39.72 -31.75
C SER A 215 13.82 -40.25 -31.23
N LEU A 216 13.47 -39.95 -29.96
CA LEU A 216 12.21 -40.26 -29.31
C LEU A 216 11.18 -39.13 -29.51
#